data_304bcfe7aae09790f3b993c5b538cfd2
#
_entry.id   304bcfe7aae09790f3b993c5b538cfd2
#
_cell.length_a   1.000
_cell.length_b   1.000
_cell.length_c   1.000
_cell.angle_alpha   90.00
_cell.angle_beta   90.00
_cell.angle_gamma   90.00
#
_symmetry.space_group_name_H-M   'P 1'
#
loop_
_entity.id
_entity.type
_entity.pdbx_description
1 polymer ?
#
loop_
_entity_poly.entity_id
_entity_poly.type
_entity_poly.pdbx_seq_one_letter_code
_entity_poly.pdbx_strand_id
1 'polypeptide(L)'
;YSVVPKQYYNPEILRGQSVVNNQGSEGIVEVDEERTQRITQHLEHSFEVYEDLLEQGVCREQARGNLPQCTYTEFYWKINLHNLMHYLHLRMDDHAQKEIREYANAIFDLVEPLAPVTMEAFKDFRVNAMHLTGPEIEALVNGTPIESPGERREFEEKLKRLRIKCH
;
A
#
# COMPACT_ATOMS: atom_id res chain seq x y z
N TYR A 1 -24.91 11.20 3.73
CA TYR A 1 -24.51 10.33 2.62
C TYR A 1 -24.91 10.95 1.28
N SER A 2 -23.94 11.20 0.41
CA SER A 2 -24.18 11.55 -1.00
C SER A 2 -24.40 10.29 -1.84
N VAL A 3 -25.00 10.46 -3.02
CA VAL A 3 -25.03 9.39 -4.03
C VAL A 3 -23.58 9.13 -4.51
N VAL A 4 -23.23 7.87 -4.59
CA VAL A 4 -21.87 7.47 -5.03
C VAL A 4 -21.84 7.51 -6.56
N PRO A 5 -20.90 8.26 -7.18
CA PRO A 5 -20.76 8.26 -8.63
C PRO A 5 -20.27 6.89 -9.11
N LYS A 6 -20.66 6.50 -10.34
CA LYS A 6 -20.22 5.23 -10.95
C LYS A 6 -18.75 5.33 -11.38
N GLN A 7 -17.86 5.24 -10.38
CA GLN A 7 -16.41 5.27 -10.55
C GLN A 7 -15.77 4.19 -9.68
N TYR A 8 -14.96 3.34 -10.28
CA TYR A 8 -14.30 2.24 -9.60
C TYR A 8 -12.90 2.00 -10.18
N TYR A 9 -12.03 1.46 -9.35
CA TYR A 9 -10.72 1.01 -9.76
C TYR A 9 -10.82 -0.38 -10.40
N ASN A 10 -10.40 -0.48 -11.66
CA ASN A 10 -10.23 -1.74 -12.36
C ASN A 10 -8.78 -1.80 -12.86
N PRO A 11 -7.92 -2.62 -12.27
CA PRO A 11 -6.51 -2.67 -12.64
C PRO A 11 -6.34 -3.20 -14.06
N GLU A 12 -5.58 -2.50 -14.89
CA GLU A 12 -5.20 -2.95 -16.22
C GLU A 12 -4.30 -4.20 -16.20
N ILE A 13 -3.52 -4.33 -15.13
CA ILE A 13 -2.56 -5.43 -14.92
C ILE A 13 -2.88 -6.12 -13.60
N LEU A 14 -3.20 -7.41 -13.69
CA LEU A 14 -3.34 -8.26 -12.52
C LEU A 14 -1.99 -8.81 -12.09
N ARG A 15 -1.73 -8.83 -10.79
CA ARG A 15 -0.47 -9.26 -10.20
C ARG A 15 -0.66 -10.52 -9.38
N GLY A 16 0.39 -11.36 -9.37
CA GLY A 16 0.45 -12.56 -8.55
C GLY A 16 0.64 -12.23 -7.07
N GLN A 17 0.31 -13.18 -6.22
CA GLN A 17 0.62 -13.11 -4.80
C GLN A 17 2.12 -13.27 -4.59
N SER A 18 2.75 -12.38 -3.82
CA SER A 18 4.14 -12.56 -3.42
C SER A 18 4.29 -13.79 -2.51
N VAL A 19 5.33 -14.58 -2.75
CA VAL A 19 5.65 -15.77 -1.93
C VAL A 19 6.36 -15.42 -0.63
N VAL A 20 6.93 -14.22 -0.53
CA VAL A 20 7.71 -13.77 0.62
C VAL A 20 6.87 -12.86 1.53
N ASN A 21 6.08 -11.99 0.92
CA ASN A 21 5.24 -11.01 1.62
C ASN A 21 3.76 -11.28 1.35
N ASN A 22 3.05 -11.80 2.33
CA ASN A 22 1.63 -12.14 2.21
C ASN A 22 0.72 -10.91 1.92
N GLN A 23 1.21 -9.70 2.10
CA GLN A 23 0.51 -8.46 1.75
C GLN A 23 0.99 -7.85 0.43
N GLY A 24 2.08 -8.38 -0.13
CA GLY A 24 2.67 -7.93 -1.36
C GLY A 24 2.14 -8.65 -2.60
N SER A 25 2.34 -8.03 -3.73
CA SER A 25 2.07 -8.63 -5.05
C SER A 25 3.32 -8.56 -5.91
N GLU A 26 3.55 -9.59 -6.71
CA GLU A 26 4.70 -9.66 -7.60
C GLU A 26 4.35 -10.37 -8.92
N GLY A 27 5.10 -10.06 -9.95
CA GLY A 27 4.87 -10.60 -11.28
C GLY A 27 3.55 -10.13 -11.91
N ILE A 28 3.36 -10.49 -13.15
CA ILE A 28 2.14 -10.24 -13.91
C ILE A 28 1.42 -11.56 -14.08
N VAL A 29 0.12 -11.57 -13.82
CA VAL A 29 -0.75 -12.71 -14.11
C VAL A 29 -1.56 -12.38 -15.36
N GLU A 30 -1.32 -13.13 -16.43
CA GLU A 30 -2.14 -13.05 -17.62
C GLU A 30 -3.48 -13.73 -17.37
N VAL A 31 -4.53 -12.98 -17.52
CA VAL A 31 -5.91 -13.44 -17.41
C VAL A 31 -6.56 -13.31 -18.77
N ASP A 32 -7.27 -14.36 -19.18
CA ASP A 32 -7.96 -14.35 -20.47
C ASP A 32 -9.06 -13.28 -20.53
N GLU A 33 -9.43 -12.95 -21.77
CA GLU A 33 -10.43 -11.90 -22.04
C GLU A 33 -11.79 -12.22 -21.41
N GLU A 34 -12.20 -13.48 -21.38
CA GLU A 34 -13.47 -13.90 -20.77
C GLU A 34 -13.51 -13.55 -19.27
N ARG A 35 -12.44 -13.85 -18.53
CA ARG A 35 -12.35 -13.51 -17.08
C ARG A 35 -12.30 -12.01 -16.86
N THR A 36 -11.57 -11.28 -17.69
CA THR A 36 -11.50 -9.81 -17.63
C THR A 36 -12.89 -9.19 -17.87
N GLN A 37 -13.63 -9.68 -18.86
CA GLN A 37 -15.01 -9.23 -19.11
C GLN A 37 -15.93 -9.56 -17.94
N ARG A 38 -15.81 -10.72 -17.30
CA ARG A 38 -16.60 -11.08 -16.11
C ARG A 38 -16.34 -10.16 -14.93
N ILE A 39 -15.09 -9.71 -14.73
CA ILE A 39 -14.78 -8.71 -13.69
C ILE A 39 -15.52 -7.41 -13.99
N THR A 40 -15.41 -6.89 -15.21
CA THR A 40 -16.10 -5.66 -15.64
C THR A 40 -17.61 -5.78 -15.49
N GLN A 41 -18.20 -6.87 -15.95
CA GLN A 41 -19.64 -7.11 -15.82
C GLN A 41 -20.10 -7.16 -14.35
N HIS A 42 -19.30 -7.76 -13.46
CA HIS A 42 -19.60 -7.77 -12.03
C HIS A 42 -19.60 -6.36 -11.43
N LEU A 43 -18.62 -5.53 -11.79
CA LEU A 43 -18.53 -4.15 -11.33
C LEU A 43 -19.73 -3.33 -11.84
N GLU A 44 -20.04 -3.41 -13.12
CA GLU A 44 -21.19 -2.74 -13.73
C GLU A 44 -22.50 -3.14 -13.06
N HIS A 45 -22.73 -4.45 -12.92
CA HIS A 45 -23.95 -4.98 -12.30
C HIS A 45 -24.11 -4.53 -10.83
N SER A 46 -23.01 -4.40 -10.09
CA SER A 46 -23.08 -3.90 -8.71
C SER A 46 -23.62 -2.46 -8.64
N PHE A 47 -23.26 -1.62 -9.60
CA PHE A 47 -23.82 -0.26 -9.71
C PHE A 47 -25.27 -0.26 -10.15
N GLU A 48 -25.69 -1.14 -11.08
CA GLU A 48 -27.09 -1.30 -11.47
C GLU A 48 -27.96 -1.65 -10.25
N VAL A 49 -27.53 -2.61 -9.45
CA VAL A 49 -28.22 -2.98 -8.19
C VAL A 49 -28.28 -1.80 -7.21
N TYR A 50 -27.20 -1.04 -7.08
CA TYR A 50 -27.17 0.14 -6.24
C TYR A 50 -28.18 1.21 -6.68
N GLU A 51 -28.23 1.51 -7.97
CA GLU A 51 -29.12 2.49 -8.56
C GLU A 51 -30.61 2.05 -8.44
N ASP A 52 -30.91 0.78 -8.73
CA ASP A 52 -32.25 0.21 -8.53
C ASP A 52 -32.74 0.33 -7.07
N LEU A 53 -31.89 0.00 -6.11
CA LEU A 53 -32.22 0.15 -4.69
C LEU A 53 -32.54 1.60 -4.31
N LEU A 54 -31.82 2.57 -4.87
CA LEU A 54 -32.10 3.99 -4.65
C LEU A 54 -33.44 4.41 -5.28
N GLU A 55 -33.74 3.93 -6.48
CA GLU A 55 -35.03 4.18 -7.15
C GLU A 55 -36.19 3.58 -6.37
N GLN A 56 -36.01 2.42 -5.73
CA GLN A 56 -36.99 1.80 -4.84
C GLN A 56 -37.14 2.52 -3.48
N GLY A 57 -36.37 3.57 -3.24
CA GLY A 57 -36.42 4.36 -2.01
C GLY A 57 -35.63 3.77 -0.85
N VAL A 58 -34.75 2.79 -1.09
CA VAL A 58 -33.83 2.27 -0.06
C VAL A 58 -32.86 3.38 0.36
N CYS A 59 -32.59 3.49 1.64
CA CYS A 59 -31.67 4.52 2.14
C CYS A 59 -30.25 4.30 1.57
N ARG A 60 -29.55 5.42 1.31
CA ARG A 60 -28.22 5.43 0.68
C ARG A 60 -27.19 4.58 1.41
N GLU A 61 -27.29 4.52 2.74
CA GLU A 61 -26.41 3.72 3.58
C GLU A 61 -26.53 2.22 3.28
N GLN A 62 -27.74 1.70 3.17
CA GLN A 62 -27.97 0.28 2.86
C GLN A 62 -27.70 -0.04 1.39
N ALA A 63 -28.16 0.80 0.47
CA ALA A 63 -27.89 0.62 -0.96
C ALA A 63 -26.39 0.56 -1.24
N ARG A 64 -25.60 1.44 -0.63
CA ARG A 64 -24.13 1.49 -0.77
C ARG A 64 -23.41 0.21 -0.35
N GLY A 65 -23.98 -0.59 0.55
CA GLY A 65 -23.43 -1.87 0.99
C GLY A 65 -23.28 -2.90 -0.14
N ASN A 66 -23.93 -2.67 -1.30
CA ASN A 66 -23.81 -3.55 -2.48
C ASN A 66 -22.71 -3.14 -3.45
N LEU A 67 -22.07 -1.96 -3.24
CA LEU A 67 -20.97 -1.52 -4.09
C LEU A 67 -19.68 -2.29 -3.80
N PRO A 68 -18.88 -2.58 -4.83
CA PRO A 68 -17.62 -3.28 -4.68
C PRO A 68 -16.61 -2.42 -3.90
N GLN A 69 -15.68 -3.07 -3.22
CA GLN A 69 -14.65 -2.41 -2.40
C GLN A 69 -13.73 -1.48 -3.20
N CYS A 70 -13.60 -1.70 -4.51
CA CYS A 70 -12.82 -0.87 -5.41
C CYS A 70 -13.53 0.41 -5.88
N THR A 71 -14.72 0.73 -5.33
CA THR A 71 -15.44 1.97 -5.65
C THR A 71 -14.70 3.17 -5.09
N TYR A 72 -14.46 4.18 -5.95
CA TYR A 72 -13.84 5.42 -5.50
C TYR A 72 -14.76 6.21 -4.55
N THR A 73 -14.14 6.90 -3.62
CA THR A 73 -14.79 7.82 -2.69
C THR A 73 -13.91 9.04 -2.48
N GLU A 74 -14.53 10.14 -2.10
CA GLU A 74 -13.84 11.39 -1.78
C GLU A 74 -14.03 11.72 -0.30
N PHE A 75 -12.98 12.21 0.35
CA PHE A 75 -13.02 12.69 1.71
C PHE A 75 -11.94 13.73 1.99
N TYR A 76 -12.20 14.61 2.96
CA TYR A 76 -11.20 15.53 3.47
C TYR A 76 -10.42 14.86 4.60
N TRP A 77 -9.11 14.79 4.43
CA TRP A 77 -8.21 14.24 5.44
C TRP A 77 -7.41 15.33 6.13
N LYS A 78 -7.72 15.59 7.39
CA LYS A 78 -6.97 16.51 8.23
C LYS A 78 -6.01 15.71 9.12
N ILE A 79 -4.73 15.93 8.95
CA ILE A 79 -3.67 15.25 9.67
C ILE A 79 -2.58 16.25 10.04
N ASN A 80 -1.92 16.07 11.19
CA ASN A 80 -0.73 16.84 11.51
C ASN A 80 0.51 16.26 10.80
N LEU A 81 1.55 17.08 10.63
CA LEU A 81 2.75 16.71 9.87
C LEU A 81 3.48 15.50 10.48
N HIS A 82 3.52 15.37 11.81
CA HIS A 82 4.14 14.23 12.47
C HIS A 82 3.47 12.90 12.09
N ASN A 83 2.15 12.85 12.19
CA ASN A 83 1.40 11.64 11.82
C ASN A 83 1.44 11.39 10.31
N LEU A 84 1.49 12.43 9.50
CA LEU A 84 1.67 12.30 8.06
C LEU A 84 3.02 11.65 7.74
N MET A 85 4.12 12.12 8.33
CA MET A 85 5.43 11.50 8.14
C MET A 85 5.45 10.04 8.60
N HIS A 86 4.74 9.70 9.69
CA HIS A 86 4.60 8.31 10.12
C HIS A 86 3.84 7.46 9.09
N TYR A 87 2.73 7.98 8.57
CA TYR A 87 1.99 7.32 7.49
C TYR A 87 2.87 7.12 6.24
N LEU A 88 3.57 8.17 5.80
CA LEU A 88 4.45 8.11 4.63
C LEU A 88 5.57 7.08 4.81
N HIS A 89 6.22 7.05 5.99
CA HIS A 89 7.26 6.06 6.28
C HIS A 89 6.76 4.62 6.13
N LEU A 90 5.54 4.33 6.59
CA LEU A 90 4.96 2.99 6.50
C LEU A 90 4.43 2.64 5.10
N ARG A 91 3.95 3.63 4.34
CA ARG A 91 3.23 3.38 3.08
C ARG A 91 4.05 3.62 1.82
N MET A 92 5.19 4.30 1.93
CA MET A 92 6.20 4.40 0.87
C MET A 92 7.16 3.20 0.85
N ASP A 93 7.16 2.37 1.90
CA ASP A 93 8.01 1.19 2.00
C ASP A 93 7.68 0.17 0.90
N ASP A 94 8.70 -0.51 0.38
CA ASP A 94 8.57 -1.48 -0.71
C ASP A 94 7.69 -2.70 -0.35
N HIS A 95 7.52 -2.98 0.94
CA HIS A 95 6.63 -4.04 1.43
C HIS A 95 5.14 -3.61 1.46
N ALA A 96 4.84 -2.31 1.30
CA ALA A 96 3.47 -1.83 1.20
C ALA A 96 2.85 -2.23 -0.15
N GLN A 97 1.52 -2.39 -0.17
CA GLN A 97 0.78 -2.63 -1.41
C GLN A 97 1.05 -1.52 -2.42
N LYS A 98 1.17 -1.89 -3.70
CA LYS A 98 1.52 -0.94 -4.77
C LYS A 98 0.58 0.27 -4.80
N GLU A 99 -0.73 0.05 -4.74
CA GLU A 99 -1.74 1.10 -4.81
C GLU A 99 -1.57 2.12 -3.68
N ILE A 100 -1.41 1.67 -2.43
CA ILE A 100 -1.24 2.58 -1.29
C ILE A 100 0.10 3.30 -1.35
N ARG A 101 1.14 2.65 -1.89
CA ARG A 101 2.47 3.23 -2.08
C ARG A 101 2.46 4.36 -3.10
N GLU A 102 1.73 4.19 -4.20
CA GLU A 102 1.55 5.25 -5.22
C GLU A 102 0.86 6.49 -4.64
N TYR A 103 -0.19 6.31 -3.84
CA TYR A 103 -0.82 7.40 -3.11
C TYR A 103 0.12 8.07 -2.10
N ALA A 104 0.88 7.28 -1.36
CA ALA A 104 1.83 7.82 -0.39
C ALA A 104 2.93 8.65 -1.06
N ASN A 105 3.47 8.20 -2.19
CA ASN A 105 4.44 8.96 -2.97
C ASN A 105 3.84 10.26 -3.52
N ALA A 106 2.63 10.22 -4.07
CA ALA A 106 1.95 11.42 -4.56
C ALA A 106 1.69 12.44 -3.42
N ILE A 107 1.32 11.97 -2.23
CA ILE A 107 1.17 12.83 -1.05
C ILE A 107 2.52 13.43 -0.64
N PHE A 108 3.59 12.64 -0.65
CA PHE A 108 4.94 13.11 -0.36
C PHE A 108 5.34 14.25 -1.29
N ASP A 109 5.18 14.07 -2.61
CA ASP A 109 5.52 15.06 -3.63
C ASP A 109 4.74 16.38 -3.47
N LEU A 110 3.48 16.31 -3.03
CA LEU A 110 2.65 17.48 -2.74
C LEU A 110 3.08 18.23 -1.47
N VAL A 111 3.59 17.52 -0.46
CA VAL A 111 3.96 18.11 0.84
C VAL A 111 5.40 18.59 0.87
N GLU A 112 6.31 17.95 0.13
CA GLU A 112 7.73 18.30 0.12
C GLU A 112 7.98 19.81 -0.13
N PRO A 113 7.37 20.48 -1.13
CA PRO A 113 7.58 21.91 -1.36
C PRO A 113 6.99 22.80 -0.27
N LEU A 114 6.05 22.32 0.54
CA LEU A 114 5.42 23.08 1.62
C LEU A 114 6.24 23.08 2.92
N ALA A 115 7.08 22.08 3.13
CA ALA A 115 7.92 21.93 4.32
C ALA A 115 9.30 21.34 3.97
N PRO A 116 10.09 21.97 3.08
CA PRO A 116 11.25 21.35 2.44
C PRO A 116 12.31 20.87 3.44
N VAL A 117 12.66 21.66 4.43
CA VAL A 117 13.67 21.29 5.46
C VAL A 117 13.20 20.09 6.30
N THR A 118 11.92 20.07 6.67
CA THR A 118 11.37 18.95 7.44
C THR A 118 11.31 17.67 6.60
N MET A 119 10.95 17.79 5.34
CA MET A 119 10.86 16.64 4.43
C MET A 119 12.24 16.13 4.02
N GLU A 120 13.26 17.00 3.91
CA GLU A 120 14.65 16.58 3.77
C GLU A 120 15.12 15.76 4.96
N ALA A 121 14.91 16.25 6.18
CA ALA A 121 15.22 15.52 7.40
C ALA A 121 14.43 14.19 7.49
N PHE A 122 13.18 14.18 7.07
CA PHE A 122 12.38 12.95 7.01
C PHE A 122 12.98 11.92 6.04
N LYS A 123 13.42 12.34 4.86
CA LYS A 123 14.14 11.45 3.92
C LYS A 123 15.41 10.87 4.56
N ASP A 124 16.24 11.71 5.15
CA ASP A 124 17.53 11.29 5.68
C ASP A 124 17.40 10.37 6.90
N PHE A 125 16.53 10.72 7.83
CA PHE A 125 16.44 10.05 9.14
C PHE A 125 15.32 9.00 9.24
N ARG A 126 14.48 8.86 8.21
CA ARG A 126 13.39 7.87 8.19
C ARG A 126 13.35 7.04 6.93
N VAL A 127 13.22 7.66 5.75
CA VAL A 127 13.05 6.92 4.49
C VAL A 127 14.34 6.19 4.11
N ASN A 128 15.48 6.88 4.19
CA ASN A 128 16.79 6.33 3.84
C ASN A 128 17.52 5.70 5.04
N ALA A 129 16.94 5.81 6.25
CA ALA A 129 17.51 5.21 7.44
C ALA A 129 17.21 3.70 7.51
N MET A 130 18.07 3.00 8.23
CA MET A 130 17.88 1.58 8.51
C MET A 130 17.93 1.36 10.02
N HIS A 131 16.91 0.67 10.53
CA HIS A 131 16.85 0.25 11.90
C HIS A 131 17.46 -1.15 12.05
N LEU A 132 18.45 -1.28 12.90
CA LEU A 132 19.00 -2.56 13.33
C LEU A 132 18.51 -2.89 14.74
N THR A 133 18.06 -4.12 14.94
CA THR A 133 17.68 -4.63 16.26
C THR A 133 18.92 -4.97 17.09
N GLY A 134 18.77 -5.16 18.43
CA GLY A 134 19.88 -5.55 19.30
C GLY A 134 20.61 -6.80 18.82
N PRO A 135 19.91 -7.93 18.50
CA PRO A 135 20.54 -9.12 17.93
C PRO A 135 21.27 -8.88 16.61
N GLU A 136 20.74 -8.02 15.75
CA GLU A 136 21.39 -7.67 14.47
C GLU A 136 22.67 -6.83 14.69
N ILE A 137 22.67 -5.93 15.66
CA ILE A 137 23.87 -5.17 16.06
C ILE A 137 24.94 -6.11 16.62
N GLU A 138 24.57 -7.05 17.49
CA GLU A 138 25.47 -8.06 18.03
C GLU A 138 26.06 -8.95 16.93
N ALA A 139 25.22 -9.37 15.98
CA ALA A 139 25.66 -10.15 14.84
C ALA A 139 26.63 -9.35 13.96
N LEU A 140 26.37 -8.06 13.74
CA LEU A 140 27.21 -7.19 12.91
C LEU A 140 28.58 -6.89 13.57
N VAL A 141 28.59 -6.64 14.87
CA VAL A 141 29.80 -6.21 15.60
C VAL A 141 30.62 -7.38 16.09
N ASN A 142 29.99 -8.41 16.64
CA ASN A 142 30.65 -9.51 17.33
C ASN A 142 30.58 -10.85 16.56
N GLY A 143 29.85 -10.88 15.45
CA GLY A 143 29.66 -12.12 14.66
C GLY A 143 28.73 -13.12 15.35
N THR A 144 27.92 -12.69 16.33
CA THR A 144 27.00 -13.57 17.05
C THR A 144 25.92 -14.08 16.09
N PRO A 145 25.70 -15.40 15.97
CA PRO A 145 24.72 -15.93 15.04
C PRO A 145 23.29 -15.60 15.47
N ILE A 146 22.45 -15.21 14.51
CA ILE A 146 21.00 -15.05 14.72
C ILE A 146 20.35 -16.42 14.56
N GLU A 147 19.72 -16.94 15.61
CA GLU A 147 19.16 -18.30 15.63
C GLU A 147 17.89 -18.42 14.79
N SER A 148 17.00 -17.41 14.86
CA SER A 148 15.73 -17.40 14.13
C SER A 148 15.97 -17.28 12.61
N PRO A 149 15.49 -18.25 11.79
CA PRO A 149 15.68 -18.21 10.35
C PRO A 149 15.01 -16.98 9.68
N GLY A 150 13.88 -16.51 10.23
CA GLY A 150 13.18 -15.32 9.75
C GLY A 150 13.99 -14.06 9.98
N GLU A 151 14.44 -13.84 11.22
CA GLU A 151 15.27 -12.68 11.58
C GLU A 151 16.62 -12.66 10.86
N ARG A 152 17.23 -13.85 10.65
CA ARG A 152 18.46 -13.98 9.88
C ARG A 152 18.25 -13.51 8.43
N ARG A 153 17.17 -13.92 7.79
CA ARG A 153 16.84 -13.50 6.43
C ARG A 153 16.64 -11.99 6.33
N GLU A 154 15.89 -11.40 7.29
CA GLU A 154 15.72 -9.94 7.34
C GLU A 154 17.05 -9.21 7.52
N PHE A 155 17.91 -9.71 8.37
CA PHE A 155 19.25 -9.14 8.58
C PHE A 155 20.11 -9.24 7.31
N GLU A 156 20.12 -10.38 6.62
CA GLU A 156 20.82 -10.54 5.35
C GLU A 156 20.33 -9.57 4.27
N GLU A 157 19.03 -9.30 4.21
CA GLU A 157 18.45 -8.31 3.30
C GLU A 157 18.89 -6.88 3.66
N LYS A 158 18.92 -6.54 4.95
CA LYS A 158 19.48 -5.27 5.43
C LYS A 158 20.96 -5.11 5.05
N LEU A 159 21.76 -6.14 5.24
CA LEU A 159 23.18 -6.13 4.86
C LEU A 159 23.38 -5.94 3.35
N LYS A 160 22.55 -6.57 2.52
CA LYS A 160 22.56 -6.35 1.06
C LYS A 160 22.27 -4.89 0.71
N ARG A 161 21.27 -4.27 1.35
CA ARG A 161 20.96 -2.85 1.15
C ARG A 161 22.12 -1.95 1.57
N LEU A 162 22.81 -2.26 2.66
CA LEU A 162 23.99 -1.53 3.13
C LEU A 162 25.24 -1.82 2.29
N ARG A 163 25.19 -2.78 1.34
CA ARG A 163 26.35 -3.26 0.57
C ARG A 163 27.48 -3.81 1.44
N ILE A 164 27.15 -4.30 2.61
CA ILE A 164 28.07 -4.97 3.53
C ILE A 164 28.12 -6.44 3.14
N LYS A 165 29.33 -6.97 2.89
CA LYS A 165 29.52 -8.41 2.66
C LYS A 165 29.49 -9.13 4.00
N CYS A 166 28.67 -10.16 4.11
CA CYS A 166 28.77 -11.11 5.22
C CYS A 166 30.14 -11.83 5.13
N HIS A 167 30.91 -11.82 6.20
CA HIS A 167 32.13 -12.61 6.36
C HIS A 167 31.78 -13.98 6.93
#